data_1fba202276d9e2d0430da18c08ace7b6
#
_entry.id   1fba202276d9e2d0430da18c08ace7b6
#
_cell.length_a   1.000
_cell.length_b   1.000
_cell.length_c   1.000
_cell.angle_alpha   90.00
_cell.angle_beta   90.00
_cell.angle_gamma   90.00
#
_symmetry.space_group_name_H-M   'P 1'
#
loop_
_entity.id
_entity.type
_entity.pdbx_description
1 polymer ?
#
loop_
_entity_poly.entity_id
_entity_poly.type
_entity_poly.pdbx_seq_one_letter_code
_entity_poly.pdbx_strand_id
1 'polypeptide(L)'
;MPRILADSRIFYAIVFAVCAASIGFGLYLQHSKGLEPCPLCILQRVLFVAIGVVALVAALFGTRGPVARIGVGLAVALLALAGVGVAARQSWLQHFPPPIQECGADFYFLVDTTPLSKLLPALFSGTGDCAKRGWLFLNLSIAEWALVFFAGIAVLALWRTFFARTR
;
A
#
# COMPACT_ATOMS: atom_id res chain seq x y z
N MET A 1 1.54 7.49 26.98
CA MET A 1 1.11 7.26 25.60
C MET A 1 -0.24 7.89 25.38
N PRO A 2 -0.52 8.60 24.28
CA PRO A 2 -1.80 9.25 24.07
C PRO A 2 -2.92 8.19 24.05
N ARG A 3 -3.99 8.44 24.80
CA ARG A 3 -5.20 7.59 24.90
C ARG A 3 -5.79 7.21 23.53
N ILE A 4 -5.54 8.02 22.52
CA ILE A 4 -5.97 7.85 21.13
C ILE A 4 -5.48 6.55 20.51
N LEU A 5 -4.23 6.13 20.78
CA LEU A 5 -3.67 4.87 20.26
C LEU A 5 -4.10 3.64 21.06
N ALA A 6 -4.63 3.83 22.26
CA ALA A 6 -5.15 2.74 23.09
C ALA A 6 -6.56 2.29 22.66
N ASP A 7 -7.38 3.23 22.11
CA ASP A 7 -8.69 2.90 21.59
C ASP A 7 -8.59 2.22 20.21
N SER A 8 -9.14 1.00 20.10
CA SER A 8 -9.06 0.23 18.87
C SER A 8 -9.79 0.89 17.69
N ARG A 9 -10.91 1.52 17.95
CA ARG A 9 -11.71 2.16 16.90
C ARG A 9 -11.01 3.37 16.32
N ILE A 10 -10.44 4.22 17.18
CA ILE A 10 -9.73 5.43 16.74
C ILE A 10 -8.49 5.07 15.95
N PHE A 11 -7.72 4.08 16.39
CA PHE A 11 -6.54 3.60 15.66
C PHE A 11 -6.88 3.16 14.24
N TYR A 12 -7.87 2.27 14.09
CA TYR A 12 -8.26 1.76 12.77
C TYR A 12 -8.95 2.83 11.92
N ALA A 13 -9.66 3.79 12.53
CA ALA A 13 -10.18 4.95 11.82
C ALA A 13 -9.06 5.83 11.22
N ILE A 14 -7.96 6.02 11.96
CA ILE A 14 -6.78 6.75 11.47
C ILE A 14 -6.12 5.97 10.32
N VAL A 15 -5.94 4.65 10.45
CA VAL A 15 -5.39 3.81 9.36
C VAL A 15 -6.26 3.91 8.11
N PHE A 16 -7.59 3.82 8.25
CA PHE A 16 -8.52 4.02 7.14
C PHE A 16 -8.36 5.39 6.49
N ALA A 17 -8.32 6.46 7.30
CA ALA A 17 -8.16 7.82 6.79
C ALA A 17 -6.84 8.01 6.01
N VAL A 18 -5.74 7.45 6.49
CA VAL A 18 -4.45 7.47 5.78
C VAL A 18 -4.55 6.73 4.45
N CYS A 19 -5.17 5.54 4.41
CA CYS A 19 -5.36 4.79 3.18
C CYS A 19 -6.25 5.56 2.17
N ALA A 20 -7.37 6.11 2.63
CA ALA A 20 -8.28 6.90 1.79
C ALA A 20 -7.60 8.17 1.25
N ALA A 21 -6.83 8.88 2.08
CA ALA A 21 -6.09 10.05 1.66
C ALA A 21 -5.01 9.71 0.62
N SER A 22 -4.28 8.58 0.81
CA SER A 22 -3.26 8.12 -0.14
C SER A 22 -3.84 7.79 -1.51
N ILE A 23 -5.01 7.10 -1.54
CA ILE A 23 -5.72 6.80 -2.77
C ILE A 23 -6.27 8.08 -3.42
N GLY A 24 -6.93 8.94 -2.64
CA GLY A 24 -7.48 10.21 -3.12
C GLY A 24 -6.41 11.10 -3.73
N PHE A 25 -5.24 11.19 -3.09
CA PHE A 25 -4.11 11.93 -3.63
C PHE A 25 -3.56 11.32 -4.92
N GLY A 26 -3.44 9.99 -4.99
CA GLY A 26 -3.03 9.29 -6.21
C GLY A 26 -3.99 9.51 -7.38
N LEU A 27 -5.31 9.50 -7.13
CA LEU A 27 -6.33 9.81 -8.14
C LEU A 27 -6.29 11.28 -8.56
N TYR A 28 -6.08 12.19 -7.62
CA TYR A 28 -5.91 13.61 -7.91
C TYR A 28 -4.73 13.84 -8.86
N LEU A 29 -3.55 13.25 -8.59
CA LEU A 29 -2.40 13.38 -9.47
C LEU A 29 -2.64 12.77 -10.87
N GLN A 30 -3.35 11.66 -10.95
CA GLN A 30 -3.72 11.02 -12.21
C GLN A 30 -4.58 11.96 -13.07
N HIS A 31 -5.62 12.56 -12.49
CA HIS A 31 -6.55 13.42 -13.23
C HIS A 31 -5.99 14.82 -13.49
N SER A 32 -5.26 15.41 -12.53
CA SER A 32 -4.78 16.79 -12.65
C SER A 32 -3.45 16.93 -13.41
N LYS A 33 -2.60 15.91 -13.37
CA LYS A 33 -1.27 15.89 -14.00
C LYS A 33 -1.16 14.91 -15.17
N GLY A 34 -2.21 14.16 -15.50
CA GLY A 34 -2.18 13.15 -16.56
C GLY A 34 -1.16 12.02 -16.29
N LEU A 35 -0.86 11.74 -15.02
CA LEU A 35 0.09 10.70 -14.65
C LEU A 35 -0.60 9.34 -14.73
N GLU A 36 -0.29 8.56 -15.76
CA GLU A 36 -0.79 7.20 -15.88
C GLU A 36 -0.15 6.28 -14.83
N PRO A 37 -0.97 5.51 -14.07
CA PRO A 37 -0.44 4.61 -13.05
C PRO A 37 0.20 3.38 -13.70
N CYS A 38 1.45 3.10 -13.37
CA CYS A 38 2.13 1.87 -13.75
C CYS A 38 1.52 0.64 -13.02
N PRO A 39 1.78 -0.60 -13.49
CA PRO A 39 1.24 -1.81 -12.86
C PRO A 39 1.54 -1.94 -11.36
N LEU A 40 2.75 -1.61 -10.92
CA LEU A 40 3.11 -1.60 -9.49
C LEU A 40 2.35 -0.54 -8.69
N CYS A 41 2.07 0.63 -9.29
CA CYS A 41 1.25 1.66 -8.67
C CYS A 41 -0.20 1.19 -8.46
N ILE A 42 -0.75 0.45 -9.42
CA ILE A 42 -2.09 -0.13 -9.31
C ILE A 42 -2.13 -1.16 -8.18
N LEU A 43 -1.11 -2.04 -8.10
CA LEU A 43 -1.01 -3.03 -7.04
C LEU A 43 -0.92 -2.39 -5.64
N GLN A 44 -0.17 -1.29 -5.50
CA GLN A 44 -0.13 -0.52 -4.24
C GLN A 44 -1.51 0.05 -3.89
N ARG A 45 -2.25 0.58 -4.87
CA ARG A 45 -3.62 1.08 -4.64
C ARG A 45 -4.55 -0.02 -4.16
N VAL A 46 -4.49 -1.21 -4.76
CA VAL A 46 -5.27 -2.38 -4.32
C VAL A 46 -4.95 -2.74 -2.87
N LEU A 47 -3.67 -2.72 -2.48
CA LEU A 47 -3.27 -3.00 -1.11
C LEU A 47 -3.74 -1.91 -0.13
N PHE A 48 -3.68 -0.62 -0.49
CA PHE A 48 -4.26 0.45 0.33
C PHE A 48 -5.78 0.29 0.48
N VAL A 49 -6.51 -0.10 -0.57
CA VAL A 49 -7.95 -0.40 -0.50
C VAL A 49 -8.19 -1.57 0.45
N ALA A 50 -7.46 -2.67 0.32
CA ALA A 50 -7.62 -3.85 1.16
C ALA A 50 -7.36 -3.53 2.65
N ILE A 51 -6.28 -2.81 2.97
CA ILE A 51 -5.99 -2.34 4.33
C ILE A 51 -7.10 -1.42 4.83
N GLY A 52 -7.54 -0.47 3.99
CA GLY A 52 -8.59 0.48 4.31
C GLY A 52 -9.92 -0.22 4.66
N VAL A 53 -10.33 -1.20 3.87
CA VAL A 53 -11.56 -1.99 4.13
C VAL A 53 -11.46 -2.74 5.45
N VAL A 54 -10.35 -3.46 5.70
CA VAL A 54 -10.14 -4.18 6.97
C VAL A 54 -10.14 -3.20 8.15
N ALA A 55 -9.48 -2.05 8.01
CA ALA A 55 -9.42 -1.02 9.04
C ALA A 55 -10.80 -0.37 9.27
N LEU A 56 -11.58 -0.11 8.23
CA LEU A 56 -12.93 0.44 8.34
C LEU A 56 -13.85 -0.51 9.11
N VAL A 57 -13.85 -1.80 8.75
CA VAL A 57 -14.63 -2.82 9.44
C VAL A 57 -14.22 -2.89 10.93
N ALA A 58 -12.93 -2.87 11.21
CA ALA A 58 -12.43 -2.87 12.60
C ALA A 58 -12.78 -1.58 13.36
N ALA A 59 -12.84 -0.43 12.71
CA ALA A 59 -13.25 0.83 13.32
C ALA A 59 -14.76 0.83 13.67
N LEU A 60 -15.60 0.32 12.77
CA LEU A 60 -17.07 0.28 12.97
C LEU A 60 -17.49 -0.72 14.04
N PHE A 61 -17.03 -1.96 13.94
CA PHE A 61 -17.45 -3.04 14.84
C PHE A 61 -16.57 -3.15 16.09
N GLY A 62 -15.37 -2.59 16.09
CA GLY A 62 -14.37 -2.73 17.11
C GLY A 62 -13.75 -4.14 17.11
N THR A 63 -12.58 -4.26 17.73
CA THR A 63 -11.93 -5.57 17.93
C THR A 63 -12.22 -6.08 19.34
N ARG A 64 -13.36 -6.77 19.51
CA ARG A 64 -13.76 -7.34 20.80
C ARG A 64 -13.06 -8.69 21.02
N GLY A 65 -12.29 -8.78 22.10
CA GLY A 65 -11.55 -9.99 22.47
C GLY A 65 -10.16 -10.11 21.84
N PRO A 66 -9.33 -10.98 22.42
CA PRO A 66 -7.92 -11.13 22.00
C PRO A 66 -7.80 -11.73 20.59
N VAL A 67 -8.64 -12.67 20.21
CA VAL A 67 -8.60 -13.34 18.91
C VAL A 67 -8.90 -12.34 17.77
N ALA A 68 -9.97 -11.56 17.90
CA ALA A 68 -10.32 -10.54 16.89
C ALA A 68 -9.23 -9.47 16.77
N ARG A 69 -8.65 -9.04 17.90
CA ARG A 69 -7.55 -8.07 17.91
C ARG A 69 -6.32 -8.60 17.17
N ILE A 70 -5.90 -9.83 17.49
CA ILE A 70 -4.72 -10.46 16.88
C ILE A 70 -5.01 -10.71 15.39
N GLY A 71 -6.14 -11.27 15.04
CA GLY A 71 -6.50 -11.58 13.66
C GLY A 71 -6.53 -10.34 12.76
N VAL A 72 -7.22 -9.28 13.18
CA VAL A 72 -7.27 -8.01 12.41
C VAL A 72 -5.91 -7.34 12.37
N GLY A 73 -5.18 -7.30 13.49
CA GLY A 73 -3.86 -6.70 13.53
C GLY A 73 -2.86 -7.40 12.62
N LEU A 74 -2.85 -8.75 12.61
CA LEU A 74 -2.01 -9.53 11.70
C LEU A 74 -2.44 -9.35 10.23
N ALA A 75 -3.74 -9.34 9.94
CA ALA A 75 -4.22 -9.11 8.57
C ALA A 75 -3.74 -7.76 8.03
N VAL A 76 -3.91 -6.68 8.81
CA VAL A 76 -3.42 -5.35 8.43
C VAL A 76 -1.89 -5.35 8.28
N ALA A 77 -1.15 -5.98 9.21
CA ALA A 77 0.30 -6.04 9.16
C ALA A 77 0.81 -6.81 7.94
N LEU A 78 0.23 -7.95 7.61
CA LEU A 78 0.62 -8.76 6.44
C LEU A 78 0.34 -8.03 5.13
N LEU A 79 -0.83 -7.38 4.98
CA LEU A 79 -1.14 -6.56 3.82
C LEU A 79 -0.18 -5.36 3.70
N ALA A 80 0.15 -4.72 4.80
CA ALA A 80 1.08 -3.61 4.81
C ALA A 80 2.52 -4.07 4.48
N LEU A 81 2.97 -5.22 4.96
CA LEU A 81 4.26 -5.81 4.60
C LEU A 81 4.33 -6.18 3.10
N ALA A 82 3.25 -6.72 2.54
CA ALA A 82 3.16 -6.92 1.10
C ALA A 82 3.28 -5.58 0.35
N GLY A 83 2.63 -4.53 0.85
CA GLY A 83 2.76 -3.16 0.33
C GLY A 83 4.19 -2.62 0.40
N VAL A 84 4.91 -2.87 1.49
CA VAL A 84 6.34 -2.54 1.63
C VAL A 84 7.15 -3.22 0.53
N GLY A 85 6.92 -4.52 0.28
CA GLY A 85 7.63 -5.27 -0.76
C GLY A 85 7.41 -4.69 -2.16
N VAL A 86 6.16 -4.37 -2.50
CA VAL A 86 5.80 -3.77 -3.80
C VAL A 86 6.39 -2.37 -3.95
N ALA A 87 6.28 -1.52 -2.92
CA ALA A 87 6.79 -0.16 -2.94
C ALA A 87 8.32 -0.13 -2.97
N ALA A 88 8.98 -1.00 -2.22
CA ALA A 88 10.44 -1.16 -2.23
C ALA A 88 10.94 -1.60 -3.62
N ARG A 89 10.26 -2.56 -4.27
CA ARG A 89 10.59 -2.98 -5.64
C ARG A 89 10.48 -1.83 -6.62
N GLN A 90 9.41 -1.06 -6.55
CA GLN A 90 9.22 0.10 -7.43
C GLN A 90 10.27 1.18 -7.17
N SER A 91 10.56 1.50 -5.91
CA SER A 91 11.62 2.43 -5.53
C SER A 91 12.99 1.98 -6.05
N TRP A 92 13.28 0.69 -5.95
CA TRP A 92 14.50 0.10 -6.53
C TRP A 92 14.60 0.33 -8.02
N LEU A 93 13.53 0.06 -8.79
CA LEU A 93 13.49 0.29 -10.24
C LEU A 93 13.69 1.76 -10.62
N GLN A 94 13.25 2.69 -9.78
CA GLN A 94 13.43 4.12 -9.99
C GLN A 94 14.88 4.58 -9.76
N HIS A 95 15.64 3.90 -8.92
CA HIS A 95 17.05 4.21 -8.66
C HIS A 95 17.99 3.45 -9.59
N PHE A 96 17.62 2.24 -9.96
CA PHE A 96 18.39 1.34 -10.81
C PHE A 96 17.53 0.89 -12.00
N PRO A 97 17.27 1.78 -12.97
CA PRO A 97 16.45 1.42 -14.12
C PRO A 97 17.14 0.35 -14.95
N PRO A 98 16.39 -0.66 -15.45
CA PRO A 98 16.95 -1.68 -16.34
C PRO A 98 17.47 -1.05 -17.63
N PRO A 99 18.56 -1.60 -18.23
CA PRO A 99 19.19 -1.04 -19.41
C PRO A 99 18.31 -1.08 -20.66
N ILE A 100 17.36 -2.01 -20.72
CA ILE A 100 16.35 -2.11 -21.77
C ILE A 100 15.02 -1.68 -21.15
N GLN A 101 14.61 -0.47 -21.48
CA GLN A 101 13.24 0.00 -21.16
C GLN A 101 12.30 -0.62 -22.22
N GLU A 102 11.90 -1.85 -22.02
CA GLU A 102 10.79 -2.41 -22.79
C GLU A 102 9.58 -1.51 -22.54
N CYS A 103 8.93 -1.04 -23.62
CA CYS A 103 7.61 -0.45 -23.55
C CYS A 103 6.70 -1.53 -22.97
N GLY A 104 6.49 -1.48 -21.66
CA GLY A 104 5.75 -2.51 -20.94
C GLY A 104 4.34 -2.60 -21.46
N ALA A 105 3.87 -3.82 -21.63
CA ALA A 105 2.48 -4.07 -21.90
C ALA A 105 1.63 -3.38 -20.85
N ASP A 106 0.60 -2.64 -21.28
CA ASP A 106 -0.37 -1.98 -20.44
C ASP A 106 -0.96 -2.98 -19.43
N PHE A 107 -1.24 -2.53 -18.20
CA PHE A 107 -1.79 -3.39 -17.14
C PHE A 107 -3.01 -4.18 -17.63
N TYR A 108 -3.90 -3.53 -18.38
CA TYR A 108 -5.09 -4.17 -18.95
C TYR A 108 -4.72 -5.27 -19.94
N PHE A 109 -3.72 -5.04 -20.77
CA PHE A 109 -3.21 -6.05 -21.71
C PHE A 109 -2.61 -7.25 -20.97
N LEU A 110 -1.85 -7.00 -19.89
CA LEU A 110 -1.27 -8.08 -19.07
C LEU A 110 -2.35 -8.94 -18.40
N VAL A 111 -3.40 -8.32 -17.87
CA VAL A 111 -4.51 -9.04 -17.23
C VAL A 111 -5.30 -9.87 -18.24
N ASP A 112 -5.50 -9.34 -19.46
CA ASP A 112 -6.33 -9.98 -20.49
C ASP A 112 -5.62 -11.12 -21.22
N THR A 113 -4.29 -11.02 -21.37
CA THR A 113 -3.49 -11.97 -22.18
C THR A 113 -2.68 -12.97 -21.36
N THR A 114 -2.45 -12.70 -20.04
CA THR A 114 -1.52 -13.49 -19.23
C THR A 114 -2.28 -14.38 -18.23
N PRO A 115 -2.03 -15.71 -18.23
CA PRO A 115 -2.61 -16.58 -17.20
C PRO A 115 -2.17 -16.16 -15.81
N LEU A 116 -3.10 -16.29 -14.83
CA LEU A 116 -2.95 -15.78 -13.46
C LEU A 116 -1.63 -16.22 -12.79
N SER A 117 -1.12 -17.40 -13.13
CA SER A 117 0.16 -17.92 -12.61
C SER A 117 1.38 -17.15 -13.09
N LYS A 118 1.31 -16.50 -14.26
CA LYS A 118 2.40 -15.70 -14.85
C LYS A 118 2.18 -14.19 -14.64
N LEU A 119 0.98 -13.79 -14.23
CA LEU A 119 0.63 -12.40 -14.01
C LEU A 119 1.45 -11.77 -12.87
N LEU A 120 1.57 -12.46 -11.73
CA LEU A 120 2.37 -11.98 -10.60
C LEU A 120 3.84 -11.76 -10.96
N PRO A 121 4.58 -12.73 -11.56
CA PRO A 121 5.95 -12.47 -12.01
C PRO A 121 6.05 -11.32 -13.02
N ALA A 122 5.11 -11.21 -13.97
CA ALA A 122 5.08 -10.15 -14.96
C ALA A 122 4.86 -8.76 -14.33
N LEU A 123 3.99 -8.64 -13.32
CA LEU A 123 3.78 -7.41 -12.57
C LEU A 123 5.02 -7.01 -11.77
N PHE A 124 5.73 -7.99 -11.18
CA PHE A 124 6.95 -7.74 -10.40
C PHE A 124 8.19 -7.49 -11.25
N SER A 125 8.23 -7.92 -12.52
CA SER A 125 9.35 -7.62 -13.42
C SER A 125 9.51 -6.11 -13.64
N GLY A 126 8.39 -5.38 -13.58
CA GLY A 126 8.35 -3.92 -13.70
C GLY A 126 8.53 -3.50 -15.17
N THR A 127 7.61 -2.68 -15.66
CA THR A 127 7.74 -2.05 -16.98
C THR A 127 8.62 -0.82 -16.88
N GLY A 128 9.17 -0.34 -17.99
CA GLY A 128 9.95 0.90 -18.05
C GLY A 128 9.23 2.12 -17.47
N ASP A 129 7.88 2.11 -17.50
CA ASP A 129 7.06 3.17 -16.88
C ASP A 129 7.13 3.16 -15.36
N CYS A 130 7.37 2.02 -14.71
CA CYS A 130 7.59 1.94 -13.27
C CYS A 130 8.92 2.56 -12.82
N ALA A 131 9.88 2.70 -13.71
CA ALA A 131 11.17 3.34 -13.44
C ALA A 131 11.12 4.87 -13.55
N LYS A 132 10.09 5.43 -14.17
CA LYS A 132 9.94 6.89 -14.31
C LYS A 132 9.56 7.52 -12.98
N ARG A 133 10.34 8.51 -12.54
CA ARG A 133 10.01 9.38 -11.40
C ARG A 133 9.11 10.51 -11.87
N GLY A 134 7.78 10.34 -11.84
CA GLY A 134 6.84 11.33 -12.35
C GLY A 134 6.76 12.58 -11.45
N TRP A 135 6.18 12.45 -10.26
CA TRP A 135 6.00 13.55 -9.32
C TRP A 135 6.89 13.34 -8.08
N LEU A 136 7.56 14.42 -7.66
CA LEU A 136 8.46 14.41 -6.52
C LEU A 136 7.97 15.42 -5.46
N PHE A 137 7.92 14.99 -4.22
CA PHE A 137 7.69 15.86 -3.06
C PHE A 137 8.76 15.59 -2.00
N LEU A 138 9.44 16.64 -1.56
CA LEU A 138 10.61 16.53 -0.68
C LEU A 138 11.70 15.59 -1.22
N ASN A 139 11.89 15.59 -2.52
CA ASN A 139 12.82 14.71 -3.24
C ASN A 139 12.48 13.20 -3.18
N LEU A 140 11.30 12.85 -2.67
CA LEU A 140 10.77 11.50 -2.63
C LEU A 140 9.69 11.32 -3.69
N SER A 141 9.73 10.18 -4.38
CA SER A 141 8.72 9.78 -5.35
C SER A 141 7.43 9.29 -4.66
N ILE A 142 6.36 9.14 -5.43
CA ILE A 142 5.10 8.57 -4.94
C ILE A 142 5.32 7.17 -4.35
N ALA A 143 6.19 6.36 -4.98
CA ALA A 143 6.52 5.02 -4.51
C ALA A 143 7.25 5.03 -3.16
N GLU A 144 8.16 5.98 -2.96
CA GLU A 144 8.90 6.13 -1.70
C GLU A 144 7.98 6.61 -0.57
N TRP A 145 7.05 7.52 -0.85
CA TRP A 145 6.01 7.91 0.11
C TRP A 145 5.08 6.74 0.45
N ALA A 146 4.67 5.94 -0.55
CA ALA A 146 3.88 4.74 -0.28
C ALA A 146 4.65 3.74 0.59
N LEU A 147 5.97 3.58 0.37
CA LEU A 147 6.84 2.76 1.22
C LEU A 147 6.83 3.23 2.68
N VAL A 148 6.94 4.53 2.92
CA VAL A 148 6.90 5.12 4.28
C VAL A 148 5.54 4.84 4.94
N PHE A 149 4.42 5.03 4.22
CA PHE A 149 3.10 4.77 4.78
C PHE A 149 2.87 3.29 5.07
N PHE A 150 3.22 2.38 4.15
CA PHE A 150 3.09 0.94 4.40
C PHE A 150 3.96 0.48 5.57
N ALA A 151 5.21 0.93 5.64
CA ALA A 151 6.12 0.61 6.75
C ALA A 151 5.57 1.13 8.08
N GLY A 152 5.07 2.36 8.12
CA GLY A 152 4.45 2.94 9.29
C GLY A 152 3.23 2.16 9.76
N ILE A 153 2.32 1.79 8.83
CA ILE A 153 1.14 0.98 9.13
C ILE A 153 1.55 -0.40 9.66
N ALA A 154 2.53 -1.06 9.02
CA ALA A 154 3.01 -2.38 9.44
C ALA A 154 3.57 -2.35 10.87
N VAL A 155 4.47 -1.41 11.16
CA VAL A 155 5.09 -1.25 12.49
C VAL A 155 4.01 -0.96 13.55
N LEU A 156 3.11 -0.01 13.29
CA LEU A 156 2.06 0.36 14.24
C LEU A 156 1.06 -0.78 14.47
N ALA A 157 0.70 -1.53 13.41
CA ALA A 157 -0.19 -2.68 13.52
C ALA A 157 0.44 -3.82 14.34
N LEU A 158 1.70 -4.16 14.07
CA LEU A 158 2.45 -5.17 14.83
C LEU A 158 2.62 -4.75 16.29
N TRP A 159 3.08 -3.51 16.51
CA TRP A 159 3.24 -2.99 17.87
C TRP A 159 1.94 -3.07 18.67
N ARG A 160 0.83 -2.64 18.06
CA ARG A 160 -0.48 -2.72 18.70
C ARG A 160 -0.92 -4.15 18.97
N THR A 161 -0.69 -5.08 18.04
CA THR A 161 -1.10 -6.49 18.18
C THR A 161 -0.43 -7.16 19.36
N PHE A 162 0.88 -6.91 19.54
CA PHE A 162 1.67 -7.62 20.54
C PHE A 162 1.86 -6.87 21.86
N PHE A 163 1.94 -5.53 21.82
CA PHE A 163 2.32 -4.74 22.99
C PHE A 163 1.19 -3.90 23.58
N ALA A 164 0.17 -3.51 22.82
CA ALA A 164 -0.94 -2.73 23.38
C ALA A 164 -1.89 -3.63 24.17
N ARG A 165 -1.74 -3.65 25.50
CA ARG A 165 -2.76 -4.20 26.40
C ARG A 165 -3.99 -3.32 26.32
N THR A 166 -5.12 -3.87 25.85
CA THR A 166 -6.42 -3.21 25.98
C THR A 166 -6.80 -3.20 27.46
N ARG A 167 -6.97 -2.01 28.01
CA ARG A 167 -7.70 -1.83 29.28
C ARG A 167 -9.19 -1.98 29.03
#